data_e5f47bcf1a243ebeba620ba394400ecb
#
_entry.id   e5f47bcf1a243ebeba620ba394400ecb
#
_cell.length_a   1.000
_cell.length_b   1.000
_cell.length_c   1.000
_cell.angle_alpha   90.00
_cell.angle_beta   90.00
_cell.angle_gamma   90.00
#
_symmetry.space_group_name_H-M   'P 1'
#
loop_
_entity.id
_entity.type
_entity.pdbx_description
1 polymer ?
#
loop_
_entity_poly.entity_id
_entity_poly.type
_entity_poly.pdbx_seq_one_letter_code
_entity_poly.pdbx_strand_id
1 'polypeptide(L)'
;GTSVYDANGNKFVMRGVNIAHAWYTSETDTSIKAAASKGANCVRIVCSNGKQYTKTSASELQHIIDVCKQNKVVCIVEVHDATGSDSTSDLNAAVDYWKEMKSILSANKKYVIVNIANEWYGTWNGSAWASGYKTAIKNMRNAGIHNLLMVDCAGWGQYPDSIKDYGKSVIQADSDNNIMFSIHMYEYAGSDANTVRTNIDNALATGAPLTIGEFGFKHTNGDVDEYTIMQYSQQKGVGYMGWSWKGNGDTWKYLDLANSFDGSSLSDWGNTLFYGDNGISKTAKTCTVFTGSSSSSSGSSSSGSSSSGSSSSGSGSGSSSSTDYNTSGLDGVYYIKNANSGKYLDIVNGSSSDGTNVQQYQYNGSNAQKFKLVNDGNGYYSILTACSKYKSGVDVSGWGTSNGTNIQQWSYHGGDCQKFQFVKSGDAYIIKTKMSNCYSCLDVYAKSKANGANVSQWSYLGGKNQLWYLEKASSSSSSSSGSSSSS
;
A
#
# COMPACT_ATOMS: atom_id res chain seq x y z
N GLY A 1 6.12 3.47 20.72
CA GLY A 1 5.20 4.07 19.74
C GLY A 1 5.12 3.23 18.45
N THR A 2 4.22 3.57 17.58
CA THR A 2 3.86 2.78 16.39
C THR A 2 4.77 2.98 15.18
N SER A 3 5.92 3.62 15.35
CA SER A 3 6.89 3.85 14.26
C SER A 3 8.23 3.21 14.59
N VAL A 4 8.90 2.70 13.56
CA VAL A 4 10.30 2.27 13.63
C VAL A 4 11.20 3.48 13.42
N TYR A 5 12.25 3.57 14.22
CA TYR A 5 13.28 4.61 14.09
C TYR A 5 14.63 3.95 13.88
N ASP A 6 15.43 4.53 13.02
CA ASP A 6 16.79 4.09 12.80
C ASP A 6 17.74 4.56 13.93
N ALA A 7 19.00 4.14 13.88
CA ALA A 7 20.01 4.50 14.89
C ALA A 7 20.33 6.00 14.94
N ASN A 8 19.94 6.77 13.94
CA ASN A 8 20.08 8.23 13.89
C ASN A 8 18.83 8.97 14.41
N GLY A 9 17.79 8.22 14.86
CA GLY A 9 16.53 8.78 15.35
C GLY A 9 15.54 9.18 14.27
N ASN A 10 15.77 8.80 13.01
CA ASN A 10 14.86 9.11 11.91
C ASN A 10 13.85 7.98 11.71
N LYS A 11 12.60 8.34 11.41
CA LYS A 11 11.57 7.36 11.09
C LYS A 11 11.95 6.56 9.85
N PHE A 12 11.85 5.24 9.95
CA PHE A 12 12.11 4.31 8.86
C PHE A 12 10.86 3.48 8.55
N VAL A 13 10.43 3.47 7.29
CA VAL A 13 9.30 2.67 6.82
C VAL A 13 9.82 1.67 5.79
N MET A 14 9.67 0.39 6.10
CA MET A 14 10.16 -0.71 5.28
C MET A 14 9.39 -0.80 3.97
N ARG A 15 10.10 -0.91 2.86
CA ARG A 15 9.62 -1.13 1.50
C ARG A 15 10.55 -2.11 0.81
N GLY A 16 10.17 -3.37 0.78
CA GLY A 16 11.10 -4.39 0.31
C GLY A 16 10.47 -5.67 -0.18
N VAL A 17 11.30 -6.69 -0.23
CA VAL A 17 10.96 -8.01 -0.75
C VAL A 17 11.54 -9.10 0.14
N ASN A 18 10.94 -10.29 0.07
CA ASN A 18 11.49 -11.51 0.66
C ASN A 18 12.46 -12.18 -0.32
N ILE A 19 13.58 -12.69 0.20
CA ILE A 19 14.63 -13.36 -0.58
C ILE A 19 14.82 -14.76 -0.03
N ALA A 20 14.71 -15.75 -0.91
CA ALA A 20 14.70 -17.17 -0.62
C ALA A 20 16.11 -17.76 -0.42
N HIS A 21 16.91 -17.20 0.50
CA HIS A 21 18.32 -17.57 0.69
C HIS A 21 18.52 -19.06 1.00
N ALA A 22 17.77 -19.61 1.95
CA ALA A 22 17.97 -21.00 2.39
C ALA A 22 17.81 -22.03 1.27
N TRP A 23 17.09 -21.71 0.20
CA TRP A 23 16.85 -22.58 -0.94
C TRP A 23 17.70 -22.25 -2.16
N TYR A 24 18.22 -21.03 -2.26
CA TYR A 24 18.99 -20.53 -3.40
C TYR A 24 20.18 -19.69 -2.94
N THR A 25 21.07 -20.31 -2.17
CA THR A 25 22.20 -19.61 -1.50
C THR A 25 23.14 -18.89 -2.48
N SER A 26 23.34 -19.44 -3.68
CA SER A 26 24.19 -18.83 -4.72
C SER A 26 23.57 -17.60 -5.38
N GLU A 27 22.25 -17.38 -5.22
CA GLU A 27 21.51 -16.31 -5.88
C GLU A 27 21.22 -15.10 -4.96
N THR A 28 21.60 -15.19 -3.70
CA THR A 28 21.24 -14.20 -2.68
C THR A 28 21.86 -12.84 -2.97
N ASP A 29 23.14 -12.80 -3.27
CA ASP A 29 23.87 -11.53 -3.56
C ASP A 29 23.26 -10.83 -4.78
N THR A 30 23.03 -11.58 -5.84
CA THR A 30 22.40 -11.09 -7.07
C THR A 30 20.99 -10.54 -6.79
N SER A 31 20.20 -11.27 -5.99
CA SER A 31 18.84 -10.89 -5.63
C SER A 31 18.80 -9.61 -4.79
N ILE A 32 19.65 -9.48 -3.78
CA ILE A 32 19.75 -8.27 -2.94
C ILE A 32 20.12 -7.06 -3.79
N LYS A 33 21.15 -7.19 -4.61
CA LYS A 33 21.61 -6.11 -5.50
C LYS A 33 20.50 -5.68 -6.47
N ALA A 34 19.82 -6.63 -7.07
CA ALA A 34 18.74 -6.37 -8.02
C ALA A 34 17.54 -5.68 -7.37
N ALA A 35 17.06 -6.15 -6.21
CA ALA A 35 15.97 -5.53 -5.47
C ALA A 35 16.31 -4.10 -5.04
N ALA A 36 17.52 -3.89 -4.51
CA ALA A 36 18.01 -2.57 -4.11
C ALA A 36 18.09 -1.61 -5.30
N SER A 37 18.57 -2.07 -6.46
CA SER A 37 18.67 -1.25 -7.67
C SER A 37 17.31 -0.77 -8.19
N LYS A 38 16.23 -1.46 -7.85
CA LYS A 38 14.85 -1.10 -8.19
C LYS A 38 14.17 -0.24 -7.12
N GLY A 39 14.87 0.09 -6.04
CA GLY A 39 14.41 1.03 -5.03
C GLY A 39 14.04 0.41 -3.68
N ALA A 40 14.16 -0.91 -3.47
CA ALA A 40 13.94 -1.50 -2.16
C ALA A 40 14.88 -0.88 -1.11
N ASN A 41 14.36 -0.59 0.08
CA ASN A 41 15.15 -0.07 1.20
C ASN A 41 15.40 -1.11 2.30
N CYS A 42 14.80 -2.29 2.16
CA CYS A 42 15.03 -3.45 3.01
C CYS A 42 14.81 -4.74 2.24
N VAL A 43 15.35 -5.83 2.77
CA VAL A 43 15.10 -7.19 2.31
C VAL A 43 14.89 -8.10 3.52
N ARG A 44 13.95 -9.04 3.41
CA ARG A 44 13.73 -10.08 4.43
C ARG A 44 14.31 -11.38 3.91
N ILE A 45 15.29 -11.90 4.63
CA ILE A 45 16.12 -13.03 4.21
C ILE A 45 15.67 -14.30 4.91
N VAL A 46 15.27 -15.28 4.13
CA VAL A 46 14.91 -16.62 4.60
C VAL A 46 16.20 -17.35 5.01
N CYS A 47 16.43 -17.45 6.33
CA CYS A 47 17.53 -18.23 6.91
C CYS A 47 17.01 -19.55 7.49
N SER A 48 17.93 -20.46 7.81
CA SER A 48 17.64 -21.75 8.43
C SER A 48 18.55 -21.99 9.63
N ASN A 49 17.97 -22.57 10.68
CA ASN A 49 18.73 -23.06 11.84
C ASN A 49 19.26 -24.50 11.65
N GLY A 50 18.98 -25.11 10.50
CA GLY A 50 19.44 -26.47 10.15
C GLY A 50 18.45 -27.57 10.54
N LYS A 51 17.26 -27.22 11.04
CA LYS A 51 16.28 -28.23 11.46
C LYS A 51 15.49 -28.80 10.27
N GLN A 52 15.11 -27.94 9.33
CA GLN A 52 14.39 -28.36 8.12
C GLN A 52 15.20 -28.16 6.83
N TYR A 53 16.07 -27.15 6.80
CA TYR A 53 16.87 -26.79 5.63
C TYR A 53 18.36 -26.76 6.01
N THR A 54 19.23 -26.55 5.04
CA THR A 54 20.66 -26.35 5.32
C THR A 54 20.86 -25.12 6.20
N LYS A 55 21.55 -25.29 7.32
CA LYS A 55 21.81 -24.21 8.30
C LYS A 55 22.53 -23.06 7.63
N THR A 56 22.00 -21.86 7.80
CA THR A 56 22.72 -20.63 7.45
C THR A 56 23.83 -20.41 8.47
N SER A 57 25.08 -20.55 8.04
CA SER A 57 26.24 -20.44 8.92
C SER A 57 26.49 -19.00 9.37
N ALA A 58 27.29 -18.83 10.41
CA ALA A 58 27.70 -17.51 10.90
C ALA A 58 28.41 -16.69 9.80
N SER A 59 29.25 -17.31 9.01
CA SER A 59 29.95 -16.65 7.90
C SER A 59 29.01 -16.25 6.77
N GLU A 60 28.01 -17.09 6.43
CA GLU A 60 26.97 -16.72 5.46
C GLU A 60 26.12 -15.55 5.97
N LEU A 61 25.71 -15.59 7.22
CA LEU A 61 24.90 -14.50 7.81
C LEU A 61 25.67 -13.17 7.79
N GLN A 62 26.93 -13.17 8.17
CA GLN A 62 27.77 -11.96 8.10
C GLN A 62 27.92 -11.47 6.65
N HIS A 63 28.15 -12.39 5.71
CA HIS A 63 28.25 -12.04 4.30
C HIS A 63 26.96 -11.38 3.77
N ILE A 64 25.78 -11.99 4.06
CA ILE A 64 24.48 -11.44 3.69
C ILE A 64 24.29 -10.01 4.22
N ILE A 65 24.62 -9.80 5.49
CA ILE A 65 24.55 -8.48 6.13
C ILE A 65 25.48 -7.48 5.41
N ASP A 66 26.69 -7.89 5.07
CA ASP A 66 27.63 -7.02 4.36
C ASP A 66 27.17 -6.67 2.95
N VAL A 67 26.57 -7.61 2.23
CA VAL A 67 25.95 -7.34 0.92
C VAL A 67 24.76 -6.37 1.06
N CYS A 68 23.92 -6.53 2.07
CA CYS A 68 22.84 -5.58 2.37
C CYS A 68 23.39 -4.17 2.66
N LYS A 69 24.46 -4.06 3.45
CA LYS A 69 25.12 -2.77 3.75
C LYS A 69 25.71 -2.11 2.51
N GLN A 70 26.38 -2.89 1.65
CA GLN A 70 26.93 -2.40 0.37
C GLN A 70 25.85 -1.83 -0.55
N ASN A 71 24.65 -2.43 -0.51
CA ASN A 71 23.52 -2.00 -1.31
C ASN A 71 22.57 -1.03 -0.58
N LYS A 72 22.94 -0.58 0.63
CA LYS A 72 22.19 0.39 1.43
C LYS A 72 20.74 -0.04 1.74
N VAL A 73 20.54 -1.32 2.01
CA VAL A 73 19.25 -1.89 2.42
C VAL A 73 19.35 -2.45 3.83
N VAL A 74 18.30 -2.24 4.63
CA VAL A 74 18.18 -2.84 5.96
C VAL A 74 17.98 -4.34 5.80
N CYS A 75 18.73 -5.12 6.58
CA CYS A 75 18.68 -6.58 6.55
C CYS A 75 17.70 -7.08 7.64
N ILE A 76 16.62 -7.72 7.21
CA ILE A 76 15.70 -8.42 8.10
C ILE A 76 15.99 -9.90 7.95
N VAL A 77 16.38 -10.57 9.02
CA VAL A 77 16.73 -11.99 9.00
C VAL A 77 15.70 -12.80 9.79
N GLU A 78 15.30 -13.96 9.28
CA GLU A 78 14.33 -14.83 9.93
C GLU A 78 14.76 -16.30 9.88
N VAL A 79 14.30 -17.10 10.84
CA VAL A 79 14.43 -18.56 10.84
C VAL A 79 13.14 -19.16 10.30
N HIS A 80 13.25 -19.85 9.15
CA HIS A 80 12.08 -20.38 8.44
C HIS A 80 11.64 -21.79 8.91
N ASP A 81 12.49 -22.45 9.66
CA ASP A 81 12.29 -23.85 10.08
C ASP A 81 11.11 -24.05 11.05
N ALA A 82 10.63 -22.99 11.68
CA ALA A 82 9.50 -23.04 12.61
C ALA A 82 8.14 -22.77 11.95
N THR A 83 8.10 -22.59 10.64
CA THR A 83 6.89 -22.24 9.88
C THR A 83 5.74 -23.19 10.15
N GLY A 84 4.61 -22.66 10.62
CA GLY A 84 3.39 -23.40 10.88
C GLY A 84 3.44 -24.39 12.05
N SER A 85 4.53 -24.43 12.81
CA SER A 85 4.67 -25.29 13.97
C SER A 85 3.90 -24.75 15.18
N ASP A 86 3.30 -25.64 15.95
CA ASP A 86 2.70 -25.35 17.25
C ASP A 86 3.67 -25.69 18.41
N SER A 87 4.85 -26.18 18.10
CA SER A 87 5.82 -26.63 19.09
C SER A 87 6.64 -25.47 19.65
N THR A 88 6.64 -25.31 20.97
CA THR A 88 7.54 -24.37 21.65
C THR A 88 9.00 -24.75 21.48
N SER A 89 9.31 -26.05 21.26
CA SER A 89 10.69 -26.48 21.01
C SER A 89 11.22 -25.96 19.67
N ASP A 90 10.36 -25.76 18.67
CA ASP A 90 10.76 -25.18 17.38
C ASP A 90 11.05 -23.69 17.50
N LEU A 91 10.23 -22.94 18.27
CA LEU A 91 10.51 -21.55 18.58
C LEU A 91 11.80 -21.42 19.40
N ASN A 92 12.00 -22.28 20.40
CA ASN A 92 13.22 -22.28 21.21
C ASN A 92 14.47 -22.58 20.37
N ALA A 93 14.36 -23.50 19.41
CA ALA A 93 15.46 -23.80 18.47
C ALA A 93 15.81 -22.58 17.61
N ALA A 94 14.83 -21.77 17.19
CA ALA A 94 15.08 -20.50 16.51
C ALA A 94 15.82 -19.50 17.43
N VAL A 95 15.39 -19.39 18.68
CA VAL A 95 16.06 -18.54 19.69
C VAL A 95 17.51 -19.01 19.91
N ASP A 96 17.75 -20.30 20.02
CA ASP A 96 19.10 -20.86 20.20
C ASP A 96 20.01 -20.56 19.00
N TYR A 97 19.50 -20.61 17.79
CA TYR A 97 20.22 -20.16 16.60
C TYR A 97 20.62 -18.68 16.70
N TRP A 98 19.71 -17.82 17.12
CA TRP A 98 20.03 -16.39 17.27
C TRP A 98 21.05 -16.14 18.40
N LYS A 99 21.02 -16.92 19.47
CA LYS A 99 22.05 -16.86 20.53
C LYS A 99 23.43 -17.22 19.96
N GLU A 100 23.52 -18.22 19.10
CA GLU A 100 24.76 -18.58 18.40
C GLU A 100 25.25 -17.42 17.50
N MET A 101 24.34 -16.67 16.87
CA MET A 101 24.64 -15.54 16.00
C MET A 101 24.82 -14.20 16.73
N LYS A 102 24.73 -14.17 18.04
CA LYS A 102 24.73 -12.96 18.88
C LYS A 102 25.81 -11.96 18.51
N SER A 103 27.05 -12.39 18.35
CA SER A 103 28.19 -11.49 18.09
C SER A 103 28.00 -10.73 16.77
N ILE A 104 27.51 -11.42 15.74
CA ILE A 104 27.22 -10.84 14.42
C ILE A 104 26.06 -9.84 14.54
N LEU A 105 24.97 -10.23 15.22
CA LEU A 105 23.79 -9.39 15.41
C LEU A 105 24.15 -8.11 16.17
N SER A 106 24.93 -8.23 17.25
CA SER A 106 25.36 -7.08 18.07
C SER A 106 26.26 -6.11 17.29
N ALA A 107 27.23 -6.63 16.55
CA ALA A 107 28.13 -5.81 15.73
C ALA A 107 27.40 -5.06 14.60
N ASN A 108 26.29 -5.58 14.13
CA ASN A 108 25.50 -5.03 13.05
C ASN A 108 24.12 -4.47 13.48
N LYS A 109 23.92 -4.21 14.78
CA LYS A 109 22.62 -3.85 15.39
C LYS A 109 21.86 -2.77 14.62
N LYS A 110 22.53 -1.73 14.13
CA LYS A 110 21.89 -0.61 13.43
C LYS A 110 21.46 -0.92 11.99
N TYR A 111 21.83 -2.10 11.47
CA TYR A 111 21.52 -2.51 10.09
C TYR A 111 20.61 -3.73 10.03
N VAL A 112 20.37 -4.42 11.16
CA VAL A 112 19.73 -5.73 11.20
C VAL A 112 18.53 -5.74 12.13
N ILE A 113 17.39 -6.18 11.61
CA ILE A 113 16.17 -6.52 12.34
C ILE A 113 16.10 -8.04 12.41
N VAL A 114 15.78 -8.59 13.58
CA VAL A 114 15.65 -10.03 13.78
C VAL A 114 14.19 -10.41 13.88
N ASN A 115 13.69 -11.08 12.84
CA ASN A 115 12.39 -11.73 12.86
C ASN A 115 12.60 -13.13 13.48
N ILE A 116 12.14 -13.31 14.70
CA ILE A 116 12.57 -14.42 15.57
C ILE A 116 12.34 -15.78 14.92
N ALA A 117 11.13 -16.01 14.40
CA ALA A 117 10.74 -17.23 13.71
C ALA A 117 9.66 -16.91 12.69
N ASN A 118 9.78 -17.45 11.47
CA ASN A 118 8.75 -17.31 10.45
C ASN A 118 7.50 -18.09 10.85
N GLU A 119 6.35 -17.41 10.84
CA GLU A 119 5.01 -18.00 10.95
C GLU A 119 4.81 -19.03 12.09
N TRP A 120 5.49 -18.84 13.19
CA TRP A 120 5.19 -19.57 14.40
C TRP A 120 4.12 -18.79 15.17
N TYR A 121 3.06 -19.27 15.54
CA TYR A 121 2.36 -20.50 15.82
C TYR A 121 1.35 -20.81 14.71
N GLY A 122 1.23 -22.08 14.26
CA GLY A 122 0.38 -22.46 13.14
C GLY A 122 -1.12 -22.44 13.45
N THR A 123 -1.53 -22.94 14.60
CA THR A 123 -2.93 -22.94 15.02
C THR A 123 -3.40 -21.52 15.38
N TRP A 124 -4.66 -21.22 15.14
CA TRP A 124 -5.31 -19.95 15.48
C TRP A 124 -5.59 -19.88 17.00
N ASN A 125 -4.52 -19.80 17.78
CA ASN A 125 -4.53 -19.72 19.22
C ASN A 125 -3.60 -18.61 19.71
N GLY A 126 -4.16 -17.42 19.91
CA GLY A 126 -3.42 -16.24 20.32
C GLY A 126 -2.80 -16.35 21.74
N SER A 127 -3.43 -17.07 22.65
CA SER A 127 -2.92 -17.26 24.01
C SER A 127 -1.64 -18.12 24.02
N ALA A 128 -1.63 -19.23 23.28
CA ALA A 128 -0.45 -20.09 23.17
C ALA A 128 0.69 -19.38 22.43
N TRP A 129 0.39 -18.66 21.36
CA TRP A 129 1.32 -17.82 20.63
C TRP A 129 1.98 -16.78 21.56
N ALA A 130 1.19 -16.03 22.30
CA ALA A 130 1.69 -15.02 23.23
C ALA A 130 2.56 -15.60 24.33
N SER A 131 2.17 -16.76 24.90
CA SER A 131 2.94 -17.46 25.92
C SER A 131 4.33 -17.83 25.40
N GLY A 132 4.41 -18.42 24.21
CA GLY A 132 5.68 -18.79 23.57
C GLY A 132 6.58 -17.58 23.30
N TYR A 133 6.05 -16.53 22.69
CA TYR A 133 6.84 -15.34 22.37
C TYR A 133 7.26 -14.54 23.59
N LYS A 134 6.48 -14.47 24.65
CA LYS A 134 6.92 -13.86 25.92
C LYS A 134 8.18 -14.53 26.47
N THR A 135 8.24 -15.85 26.38
CA THR A 135 9.44 -16.62 26.78
C THR A 135 10.59 -16.41 25.78
N ALA A 136 10.33 -16.50 24.49
CA ALA A 136 11.34 -16.32 23.45
C ALA A 136 12.02 -14.94 23.53
N ILE A 137 11.23 -13.87 23.65
CA ILE A 137 11.74 -12.49 23.76
C ILE A 137 12.63 -12.34 25.00
N LYS A 138 12.18 -12.81 26.16
CA LYS A 138 12.98 -12.78 27.38
C LYS A 138 14.31 -13.52 27.19
N ASN A 139 14.30 -14.69 26.55
CA ASN A 139 15.50 -15.46 26.29
C ASN A 139 16.46 -14.75 25.32
N MET A 140 15.93 -14.08 24.29
CA MET A 140 16.72 -13.24 23.39
C MET A 140 17.41 -12.10 24.15
N ARG A 141 16.66 -11.37 24.99
CA ARG A 141 17.19 -10.25 25.77
C ARG A 141 18.19 -10.70 26.83
N ASN A 142 17.91 -11.78 27.54
CA ASN A 142 18.84 -12.37 28.52
C ASN A 142 20.15 -12.83 27.87
N ALA A 143 20.11 -13.25 26.61
CA ALA A 143 21.31 -13.57 25.85
C ALA A 143 22.09 -12.31 25.42
N GLY A 144 21.54 -11.11 25.57
CA GLY A 144 22.16 -9.85 25.18
C GLY A 144 21.96 -9.50 23.69
N ILE A 145 20.89 -9.97 23.07
CA ILE A 145 20.48 -9.59 21.72
C ILE A 145 19.53 -8.39 21.83
N HIS A 146 20.02 -7.21 21.49
CA HIS A 146 19.32 -5.92 21.64
C HIS A 146 18.86 -5.32 20.30
N ASN A 147 18.85 -6.09 19.23
CA ASN A 147 18.28 -5.71 17.93
C ASN A 147 16.77 -5.48 18.07
N LEU A 148 16.18 -4.70 17.16
CA LEU A 148 14.74 -4.68 16.99
C LEU A 148 14.27 -6.11 16.66
N LEU A 149 13.35 -6.64 17.46
CA LEU A 149 12.79 -7.97 17.27
C LEU A 149 11.44 -7.84 16.53
N MET A 150 11.28 -8.65 15.51
CA MET A 150 10.03 -8.77 14.75
C MET A 150 9.34 -10.08 15.13
N VAL A 151 8.03 -10.02 15.35
CA VAL A 151 7.21 -11.14 15.80
C VAL A 151 6.03 -11.29 14.85
N ASP A 152 5.99 -12.40 14.11
CA ASP A 152 4.86 -12.74 13.25
C ASP A 152 3.64 -13.13 14.10
N CYS A 153 2.43 -12.77 13.68
CA CYS A 153 1.21 -13.20 14.36
C CYS A 153 0.96 -14.71 14.18
N ALA A 154 0.08 -15.27 15.00
CA ALA A 154 -0.32 -16.68 14.94
C ALA A 154 -1.02 -17.03 13.62
N GLY A 155 -1.35 -18.31 13.43
CA GLY A 155 -2.14 -18.80 12.30
C GLY A 155 -1.37 -18.69 10.99
N TRP A 156 -0.11 -19.13 10.94
CA TRP A 156 0.75 -18.94 9.77
C TRP A 156 0.91 -17.47 9.39
N GLY A 157 1.03 -16.60 10.36
CA GLY A 157 1.11 -15.15 10.12
C GLY A 157 -0.20 -14.49 9.67
N GLN A 158 -1.30 -15.21 9.59
CA GLN A 158 -2.58 -14.72 9.07
C GLN A 158 -3.71 -14.61 10.11
N TYR A 159 -3.37 -14.74 11.41
CA TYR A 159 -4.32 -14.55 12.51
C TYR A 159 -3.98 -13.31 13.35
N PRO A 160 -4.22 -12.09 12.83
CA PRO A 160 -3.84 -10.84 13.50
C PRO A 160 -4.60 -10.56 14.79
N ASP A 161 -5.72 -11.25 15.08
CA ASP A 161 -6.38 -11.15 16.37
C ASP A 161 -5.48 -11.63 17.53
N SER A 162 -4.47 -12.46 17.26
CA SER A 162 -3.45 -12.79 18.26
C SER A 162 -2.69 -11.54 18.73
N ILE A 163 -2.37 -10.62 17.82
CA ILE A 163 -1.77 -9.33 18.15
C ILE A 163 -2.77 -8.43 18.89
N LYS A 164 -3.99 -8.29 18.34
CA LYS A 164 -5.04 -7.46 18.91
C LYS A 164 -5.32 -7.83 20.37
N ASP A 165 -5.49 -9.10 20.65
CA ASP A 165 -5.95 -9.57 21.96
C ASP A 165 -4.79 -9.74 22.97
N TYR A 166 -3.58 -10.13 22.51
CA TYR A 166 -2.45 -10.48 23.37
C TYR A 166 -1.21 -9.62 23.13
N GLY A 167 -1.13 -8.81 22.08
CA GLY A 167 0.06 -8.06 21.68
C GLY A 167 0.62 -7.17 22.80
N LYS A 168 -0.24 -6.51 23.57
CA LYS A 168 0.21 -5.69 24.71
C LYS A 168 0.99 -6.50 25.73
N SER A 169 0.59 -7.73 26.02
CA SER A 169 1.29 -8.60 26.96
C SER A 169 2.63 -9.08 26.40
N VAL A 170 2.73 -9.24 25.08
CA VAL A 170 3.99 -9.58 24.40
C VAL A 170 4.95 -8.39 24.43
N ILE A 171 4.47 -7.17 24.17
CA ILE A 171 5.27 -5.94 24.29
C ILE A 171 5.85 -5.79 25.71
N GLN A 172 5.04 -6.02 26.73
CA GLN A 172 5.45 -5.92 28.14
C GLN A 172 6.52 -6.97 28.55
N ALA A 173 6.66 -8.05 27.80
CA ALA A 173 7.68 -9.06 28.05
C ALA A 173 9.08 -8.64 27.56
N ASP A 174 9.17 -7.58 26.76
CA ASP A 174 10.42 -7.07 26.22
C ASP A 174 11.03 -6.00 27.14
N SER A 175 12.13 -6.33 27.80
CA SER A 175 12.86 -5.39 28.68
C SER A 175 13.41 -4.17 27.94
N ASP A 176 13.65 -4.28 26.64
CA ASP A 176 14.18 -3.19 25.83
C ASP A 176 13.08 -2.30 25.23
N ASN A 177 11.82 -2.72 25.33
CA ASN A 177 10.70 -2.09 24.66
C ASN A 177 10.99 -1.82 23.17
N ASN A 178 11.58 -2.81 22.50
CA ASN A 178 12.11 -2.72 21.13
C ASN A 178 11.67 -3.93 20.28
N ILE A 179 10.33 -4.13 20.21
CA ILE A 179 9.71 -5.12 19.33
C ILE A 179 8.75 -4.47 18.35
N MET A 180 8.49 -5.15 17.27
CA MET A 180 7.47 -4.85 16.31
C MET A 180 6.70 -6.11 15.91
N PHE A 181 5.48 -5.95 15.43
CA PHE A 181 4.70 -7.05 14.91
C PHE A 181 4.77 -7.15 13.40
N SER A 182 4.50 -8.35 12.90
CA SER A 182 4.40 -8.65 11.48
C SER A 182 3.12 -9.46 11.23
N ILE A 183 2.39 -9.09 10.19
CA ILE A 183 1.26 -9.83 9.65
C ILE A 183 1.65 -10.30 8.26
N HIS A 184 1.37 -11.56 7.93
CA HIS A 184 1.44 -12.06 6.57
C HIS A 184 0.04 -11.98 5.96
N MET A 185 -0.11 -11.14 4.94
CA MET A 185 -1.41 -10.88 4.34
C MET A 185 -1.57 -11.65 3.04
N TYR A 186 -2.20 -12.79 3.16
CA TYR A 186 -2.67 -13.60 2.04
C TYR A 186 -4.21 -13.66 2.06
N GLU A 187 -4.82 -14.75 1.63
CA GLU A 187 -6.26 -14.89 1.45
C GLU A 187 -7.12 -14.76 2.72
N TYR A 188 -6.52 -14.86 3.91
CA TYR A 188 -7.26 -14.67 5.18
C TYR A 188 -7.07 -13.27 5.76
N ALA A 189 -5.83 -12.85 5.99
CA ALA A 189 -5.56 -11.55 6.60
C ALA A 189 -5.60 -10.39 5.61
N GLY A 190 -5.52 -10.68 4.31
CA GLY A 190 -5.46 -9.69 3.22
C GLY A 190 -6.58 -9.82 2.19
N SER A 191 -7.70 -10.49 2.48
CA SER A 191 -8.74 -10.88 1.53
C SER A 191 -9.47 -9.71 0.85
N ASP A 192 -9.61 -8.60 1.55
CA ASP A 192 -10.36 -7.43 1.08
C ASP A 192 -9.96 -6.16 1.85
N ALA A 193 -10.38 -5.00 1.35
CA ALA A 193 -10.00 -3.69 1.87
C ALA A 193 -10.39 -3.48 3.34
N ASN A 194 -11.57 -3.94 3.75
CA ASN A 194 -12.04 -3.79 5.13
C ASN A 194 -11.21 -4.66 6.08
N THR A 195 -10.95 -5.91 5.70
CA THR A 195 -10.12 -6.85 6.45
C THR A 195 -8.70 -6.31 6.63
N VAL A 196 -8.06 -5.84 5.55
CA VAL A 196 -6.72 -5.26 5.60
C VAL A 196 -6.65 -4.07 6.57
N ARG A 197 -7.59 -3.14 6.46
CA ARG A 197 -7.60 -1.94 7.32
C ARG A 197 -7.84 -2.27 8.77
N THR A 198 -8.84 -3.10 9.04
CA THR A 198 -9.17 -3.55 10.40
C THR A 198 -7.97 -4.23 11.05
N ASN A 199 -7.28 -5.11 10.33
CA ASN A 199 -6.11 -5.81 10.84
C ASN A 199 -4.95 -4.87 11.14
N ILE A 200 -4.68 -3.91 10.27
CA ILE A 200 -3.63 -2.90 10.48
C ILE A 200 -3.98 -2.00 11.68
N ASP A 201 -5.20 -1.48 11.73
CA ASP A 201 -5.61 -0.58 12.82
C ASP A 201 -5.60 -1.28 14.18
N ASN A 202 -6.09 -2.51 14.26
CA ASN A 202 -6.07 -3.31 15.48
C ASN A 202 -4.64 -3.60 15.96
N ALA A 203 -3.73 -3.94 15.05
CA ALA A 203 -2.35 -4.20 15.41
C ALA A 203 -1.65 -2.92 15.91
N LEU A 204 -1.84 -1.78 15.25
CA LEU A 204 -1.29 -0.49 15.67
C LEU A 204 -1.86 0.00 17.01
N ALA A 205 -3.11 -0.36 17.34
CA ALA A 205 -3.74 -0.03 18.63
C ALA A 205 -3.06 -0.67 19.83
N THR A 206 -2.19 -1.65 19.63
CA THR A 206 -1.35 -2.22 20.69
C THR A 206 -0.25 -1.28 21.16
N GLY A 207 0.15 -0.31 20.33
CA GLY A 207 1.20 0.66 20.59
C GLY A 207 2.59 0.26 20.08
N ALA A 208 2.72 -0.87 19.39
CA ALA A 208 3.96 -1.29 18.73
C ALA A 208 3.93 -0.97 17.22
N PRO A 209 5.10 -0.85 16.57
CA PRO A 209 5.19 -0.77 15.12
C PRO A 209 4.69 -2.06 14.46
N LEU A 210 4.21 -1.92 13.22
CA LEU A 210 3.73 -3.02 12.39
C LEU A 210 4.44 -3.02 11.03
N THR A 211 4.67 -4.20 10.51
CA THR A 211 4.96 -4.41 9.08
C THR A 211 4.08 -5.53 8.52
N ILE A 212 3.82 -5.48 7.21
CA ILE A 212 3.32 -6.62 6.48
C ILE A 212 4.54 -7.38 5.99
N GLY A 213 4.92 -8.43 6.72
CA GLY A 213 6.18 -9.16 6.49
C GLY A 213 6.18 -9.97 5.22
N GLU A 214 5.00 -10.43 4.82
CA GLU A 214 4.76 -11.10 3.56
C GLU A 214 3.39 -10.72 3.01
N PHE A 215 3.27 -10.60 1.70
CA PHE A 215 2.01 -10.57 0.98
C PHE A 215 2.21 -10.88 -0.49
N GLY A 216 1.14 -11.30 -1.14
CA GLY A 216 1.05 -11.51 -2.58
C GLY A 216 -0.20 -10.84 -3.14
N PHE A 217 -0.54 -11.12 -4.40
CA PHE A 217 -1.77 -10.63 -5.03
C PHE A 217 -2.86 -11.73 -5.05
N LYS A 218 -2.49 -12.95 -4.81
CA LYS A 218 -3.38 -14.10 -4.58
C LYS A 218 -2.62 -15.18 -3.82
N HIS A 219 -3.33 -16.13 -3.25
CA HIS A 219 -2.76 -17.32 -2.63
C HIS A 219 -3.74 -18.48 -2.77
N THR A 220 -3.32 -19.70 -2.51
CA THR A 220 -3.96 -21.00 -2.75
C THR A 220 -5.50 -20.99 -2.84
N ASN A 221 -6.18 -20.39 -1.87
CA ASN A 221 -7.64 -20.44 -1.71
C ASN A 221 -8.36 -19.14 -1.99
N GLY A 222 -7.66 -18.10 -2.40
CA GLY A 222 -8.33 -16.82 -2.61
C GLY A 222 -7.47 -15.69 -3.13
N ASP A 223 -8.16 -14.60 -3.38
CA ASP A 223 -7.59 -13.33 -3.78
C ASP A 223 -6.96 -12.61 -2.59
N VAL A 224 -6.06 -11.70 -2.85
CA VAL A 224 -5.45 -10.82 -1.87
C VAL A 224 -5.58 -9.39 -2.39
N ASP A 225 -5.99 -8.47 -1.53
CA ASP A 225 -6.12 -7.05 -1.90
C ASP A 225 -4.79 -6.32 -1.71
N GLU A 226 -3.83 -6.63 -2.57
CA GLU A 226 -2.48 -6.05 -2.53
C GLU A 226 -2.49 -4.53 -2.68
N TYR A 227 -3.44 -3.99 -3.40
CA TYR A 227 -3.56 -2.53 -3.58
C TYR A 227 -3.91 -1.85 -2.26
N THR A 228 -4.87 -2.38 -1.50
CA THR A 228 -5.18 -1.86 -0.17
C THR A 228 -4.01 -2.05 0.79
N ILE A 229 -3.35 -3.20 0.76
CA ILE A 229 -2.17 -3.46 1.60
C ILE A 229 -1.12 -2.37 1.37
N MET A 230 -0.75 -2.09 0.12
CA MET A 230 0.26 -1.09 -0.21
C MET A 230 -0.19 0.33 0.14
N GLN A 231 -1.42 0.68 -0.21
CA GLN A 231 -1.94 2.03 0.02
C GLN A 231 -2.13 2.32 1.51
N TYR A 232 -2.80 1.43 2.23
CA TYR A 232 -3.10 1.68 3.65
C TYR A 232 -1.85 1.62 4.51
N SER A 233 -0.91 0.74 4.16
CA SER A 233 0.42 0.73 4.77
C SER A 233 1.14 2.06 4.57
N GLN A 234 1.09 2.63 3.36
CA GLN A 234 1.65 3.96 3.09
C GLN A 234 0.96 5.05 3.92
N GLN A 235 -0.35 5.03 3.98
CA GLN A 235 -1.13 6.00 4.76
C GLN A 235 -0.81 5.96 6.26
N LYS A 236 -0.62 4.75 6.81
CA LYS A 236 -0.37 4.54 8.24
C LYS A 236 1.11 4.55 8.61
N GLY A 237 2.01 4.60 7.64
CA GLY A 237 3.45 4.49 7.88
C GLY A 237 3.87 3.09 8.33
N VAL A 238 3.17 2.07 7.89
CA VAL A 238 3.42 0.65 8.10
C VAL A 238 4.35 0.12 7.02
N GLY A 239 5.29 -0.74 7.38
CA GLY A 239 6.16 -1.41 6.43
C GLY A 239 5.44 -2.47 5.60
N TYR A 240 5.97 -2.78 4.41
CA TYR A 240 5.53 -3.96 3.67
C TYR A 240 6.68 -4.60 2.88
N MET A 241 6.60 -5.93 2.70
CA MET A 241 7.54 -6.72 1.92
C MET A 241 6.78 -7.77 1.11
N GLY A 242 6.93 -7.74 -0.22
CA GLY A 242 6.29 -8.70 -1.11
C GLY A 242 6.95 -10.09 -1.03
N TRP A 243 6.16 -11.13 -1.08
CA TRP A 243 6.61 -12.50 -1.24
C TRP A 243 6.52 -12.89 -2.72
N SER A 244 7.60 -13.32 -3.36
CA SER A 244 9.01 -13.23 -2.97
C SER A 244 9.83 -12.92 -4.23
N TRP A 245 11.10 -12.53 -4.10
CA TRP A 245 11.90 -12.11 -5.24
C TRP A 245 11.87 -13.12 -6.38
N LYS A 246 12.28 -14.35 -6.12
CA LYS A 246 12.19 -15.47 -7.06
C LYS A 246 12.46 -16.80 -6.37
N GLY A 247 11.98 -17.90 -7.00
CA GLY A 247 12.29 -19.27 -6.61
C GLY A 247 11.13 -20.00 -5.95
N ASN A 248 9.90 -19.49 -6.06
CA ASN A 248 8.72 -20.25 -5.65
C ASN A 248 8.58 -21.52 -6.50
N GLY A 249 8.22 -22.62 -5.84
CA GLY A 249 7.89 -23.87 -6.54
C GLY A 249 6.68 -23.74 -7.46
N ASP A 250 6.44 -24.71 -8.32
CA ASP A 250 5.44 -24.65 -9.39
C ASP A 250 4.05 -24.22 -8.90
N THR A 251 3.63 -24.68 -7.72
CA THR A 251 2.32 -24.34 -7.13
C THR A 251 2.16 -22.86 -6.84
N TRP A 252 3.23 -22.14 -6.46
CA TRP A 252 3.22 -20.74 -6.07
C TRP A 252 4.10 -19.86 -6.95
N LYS A 253 4.54 -20.35 -8.11
CA LYS A 253 5.40 -19.63 -9.04
C LYS A 253 4.83 -18.27 -9.46
N TYR A 254 3.53 -18.11 -9.44
CA TYR A 254 2.86 -16.83 -9.70
C TYR A 254 3.24 -15.73 -8.69
N LEU A 255 3.80 -16.09 -7.52
CA LEU A 255 4.29 -15.13 -6.52
C LEU A 255 5.72 -14.63 -6.81
N ASP A 256 6.43 -15.19 -7.77
CA ASP A 256 7.73 -14.68 -8.20
C ASP A 256 7.59 -13.22 -8.66
N LEU A 257 8.33 -12.31 -8.03
CA LEU A 257 8.38 -10.90 -8.38
C LEU A 257 9.26 -10.66 -9.62
N ALA A 258 10.33 -11.43 -9.75
CA ALA A 258 11.26 -11.36 -10.88
C ALA A 258 11.21 -12.63 -11.73
N ASN A 259 11.39 -12.47 -13.04
CA ASN A 259 11.46 -13.59 -13.96
C ASN A 259 12.83 -14.29 -13.91
N SER A 260 13.86 -13.61 -13.41
CA SER A 260 15.21 -14.12 -13.15
C SER A 260 15.78 -13.50 -11.87
N PHE A 261 16.76 -14.16 -11.25
CA PHE A 261 17.34 -13.69 -9.98
C PHE A 261 18.03 -12.32 -10.12
N ASP A 262 18.59 -12.01 -11.30
CA ASP A 262 19.19 -10.70 -11.57
C ASP A 262 18.20 -9.56 -11.79
N GLY A 263 16.87 -9.88 -11.81
CA GLY A 263 15.83 -8.89 -11.98
C GLY A 263 15.82 -8.18 -13.34
N SER A 264 16.41 -8.77 -14.38
CA SER A 264 16.43 -8.20 -15.74
C SER A 264 15.02 -7.96 -16.29
N SER A 265 14.04 -8.74 -15.84
CA SER A 265 12.62 -8.45 -16.03
C SER A 265 11.81 -8.83 -14.80
N LEU A 266 10.72 -8.11 -14.55
CA LEU A 266 9.77 -8.38 -13.48
C LEU A 266 8.52 -9.05 -14.02
N SER A 267 7.86 -9.86 -13.18
CA SER A 267 6.50 -10.33 -13.42
C SER A 267 5.49 -9.17 -13.28
N ASP A 268 4.23 -9.41 -13.62
CA ASP A 268 3.16 -8.43 -13.38
C ASP A 268 3.05 -8.08 -11.89
N TRP A 269 3.17 -9.08 -11.01
CA TRP A 269 3.21 -8.88 -9.57
C TRP A 269 4.42 -8.02 -9.16
N GLY A 270 5.60 -8.30 -9.69
CA GLY A 270 6.79 -7.48 -9.45
C GLY A 270 6.64 -6.05 -9.94
N ASN A 271 6.05 -5.85 -11.11
CA ASN A 271 5.75 -4.51 -11.63
C ASN A 271 4.75 -3.76 -10.74
N THR A 272 3.72 -4.43 -10.25
CA THR A 272 2.76 -3.84 -9.30
C THR A 272 3.46 -3.41 -8.01
N LEU A 273 4.25 -4.29 -7.40
CA LEU A 273 4.93 -4.01 -6.13
C LEU A 273 5.96 -2.88 -6.24
N PHE A 274 6.76 -2.87 -7.31
CA PHE A 274 7.83 -1.88 -7.45
C PHE A 274 7.35 -0.56 -8.04
N TYR A 275 6.50 -0.58 -9.07
CA TYR A 275 6.18 0.60 -9.88
C TYR A 275 4.70 0.98 -9.85
N GLY A 276 3.86 0.19 -9.22
CA GLY A 276 2.45 0.50 -9.02
C GLY A 276 2.22 1.72 -8.13
N ASP A 277 0.96 2.06 -7.91
CA ASP A 277 0.60 3.10 -6.95
C ASP A 277 0.98 2.67 -5.54
N ASN A 278 1.59 3.56 -4.77
CA ASN A 278 2.18 3.26 -3.46
C ASN A 278 3.27 2.18 -3.50
N GLY A 279 3.83 1.91 -4.68
CA GLY A 279 4.89 0.93 -4.89
C GLY A 279 6.24 1.36 -4.31
N ILE A 280 7.15 0.40 -4.24
CA ILE A 280 8.47 0.56 -3.62
C ILE A 280 9.22 1.76 -4.21
N SER A 281 9.32 1.88 -5.54
CA SER A 281 10.08 2.95 -6.19
C SER A 281 9.57 4.37 -5.89
N LYS A 282 8.28 4.49 -5.55
CA LYS A 282 7.63 5.79 -5.25
C LYS A 282 7.65 6.14 -3.77
N THR A 283 7.77 5.17 -2.87
CA THR A 283 7.54 5.34 -1.44
C THR A 283 8.71 4.99 -0.54
N ALA A 284 9.68 4.22 -1.04
CA ALA A 284 10.86 3.85 -0.27
C ALA A 284 11.79 5.05 -0.07
N LYS A 285 12.32 5.15 1.15
CA LYS A 285 13.40 6.08 1.49
C LYS A 285 14.56 5.27 2.06
N THR A 286 15.76 5.57 1.63
CA THR A 286 16.97 4.93 2.18
C THR A 286 17.08 5.22 3.67
N CYS A 287 17.36 4.19 4.47
CA CYS A 287 17.59 4.33 5.89
C CYS A 287 18.80 5.25 6.14
N THR A 288 18.66 6.21 7.07
CA THR A 288 19.68 7.26 7.23
C THR A 288 20.99 6.74 7.83
N VAL A 289 21.02 5.54 8.39
CA VAL A 289 22.27 4.88 8.82
C VAL A 289 23.25 4.68 7.66
N PHE A 290 22.77 4.70 6.42
CA PHE A 290 23.60 4.58 5.20
C PHE A 290 23.95 5.93 4.58
N THR A 291 23.30 7.03 4.96
CA THR A 291 23.45 8.36 4.36
C THR A 291 24.09 9.39 5.30
N GLY A 292 24.22 9.07 6.59
CA GLY A 292 24.88 9.94 7.56
C GLY A 292 24.04 11.15 8.03
N SER A 293 22.75 11.23 7.70
CA SER A 293 21.86 12.31 8.15
C SER A 293 21.33 12.05 9.56
N SER A 294 21.91 12.68 10.59
CA SER A 294 21.33 12.71 11.92
C SER A 294 20.31 13.85 12.04
N SER A 295 19.14 13.59 12.61
CA SER A 295 18.23 14.67 13.04
C SER A 295 18.86 15.36 14.26
N SER A 296 19.34 16.58 14.11
CA SER A 296 19.69 17.41 15.26
C SER A 296 18.41 17.78 15.99
N SER A 297 18.17 17.22 17.16
CA SER A 297 17.18 17.72 18.09
C SER A 297 17.71 19.03 18.67
N SER A 298 17.35 20.17 18.08
CA SER A 298 17.58 21.48 18.66
C SER A 298 16.60 21.69 19.82
N GLY A 299 17.11 21.52 21.03
CA GLY A 299 16.49 22.04 22.23
C GLY A 299 16.53 23.56 22.19
N SER A 300 15.37 24.19 22.10
CA SER A 300 15.24 25.66 22.20
C SER A 300 15.45 26.11 23.63
N SER A 301 16.54 26.80 23.90
CA SER A 301 16.60 27.74 25.00
C SER A 301 16.43 29.15 24.43
N SER A 302 15.40 29.81 24.88
CA SER A 302 15.05 31.19 24.54
C SER A 302 16.01 32.20 25.14
N SER A 303 16.52 33.14 24.35
CA SER A 303 16.78 34.51 24.81
C SER A 303 16.73 35.45 23.60
N GLY A 304 15.89 36.49 23.75
CA GLY A 304 15.58 37.42 22.68
C GLY A 304 16.67 38.45 22.41
N SER A 305 16.62 39.04 21.23
CA SER A 305 16.71 40.47 20.99
C SER A 305 16.48 40.83 19.54
N SER A 306 15.75 41.85 19.33
CA SER A 306 15.32 42.55 18.14
C SER A 306 16.44 43.09 17.27
N SER A 307 16.29 43.05 15.94
CA SER A 307 16.34 44.25 15.09
C SER A 307 16.15 43.96 13.60
N SER A 308 15.45 44.82 12.98
CA SER A 308 15.01 45.10 11.62
C SER A 308 16.07 45.00 10.51
N GLY A 309 15.62 44.62 9.29
CA GLY A 309 16.36 44.95 8.05
C GLY A 309 15.86 44.21 6.80
N SER A 310 15.31 44.97 5.91
CA SER A 310 14.71 44.77 4.60
C SER A 310 15.34 43.81 3.58
N SER A 311 14.45 43.18 2.80
CA SER A 311 14.42 42.99 1.33
C SER A 311 15.61 42.44 0.58
N SER A 312 15.42 41.34 -0.12
CA SER A 312 15.38 41.28 -1.60
C SER A 312 15.12 39.89 -2.12
N SER A 313 14.38 39.87 -3.20
CA SER A 313 13.92 38.80 -4.06
C SER A 313 15.00 37.86 -4.58
N GLY A 314 14.69 36.55 -4.65
CA GLY A 314 15.42 35.56 -5.42
C GLY A 314 14.55 34.33 -5.63
N SER A 315 13.90 34.26 -6.77
CA SER A 315 13.14 33.09 -7.24
C SER A 315 14.06 31.91 -7.50
N GLY A 316 13.77 30.80 -6.84
CA GLY A 316 14.33 29.50 -7.14
C GLY A 316 13.23 28.46 -6.98
N SER A 317 12.59 28.11 -8.09
CA SER A 317 11.58 27.07 -8.16
C SER A 317 12.19 25.71 -7.92
N GLY A 318 12.02 25.19 -6.72
CA GLY A 318 12.18 23.78 -6.41
C GLY A 318 10.79 23.13 -6.34
N SER A 319 10.39 22.46 -7.40
CA SER A 319 9.13 21.71 -7.47
C SER A 319 9.21 20.52 -6.53
N SER A 320 8.70 20.68 -5.32
CA SER A 320 8.29 19.55 -4.49
C SER A 320 6.90 19.16 -4.95
N SER A 321 6.77 18.04 -5.68
CA SER A 321 5.48 17.46 -5.99
C SER A 321 4.85 16.89 -4.72
N SER A 322 4.12 17.75 -4.00
CA SER A 322 3.05 17.28 -3.12
C SER A 322 1.97 16.70 -4.04
N THR A 323 1.73 15.41 -3.98
CA THR A 323 0.54 14.81 -4.58
C THR A 323 -0.67 15.33 -3.79
N ASP A 324 -1.24 16.43 -4.24
CA ASP A 324 -2.54 16.91 -3.79
C ASP A 324 -3.60 15.88 -4.20
N TYR A 325 -4.00 15.05 -3.24
CA TYR A 325 -5.05 14.05 -3.41
C TYR A 325 -6.47 14.66 -3.51
N ASN A 326 -6.57 15.98 -3.60
CA ASN A 326 -7.87 16.64 -3.57
C ASN A 326 -7.92 17.81 -4.54
N THR A 327 -8.53 17.58 -5.71
CA THR A 327 -8.76 18.66 -6.67
C THR A 327 -9.97 19.47 -6.20
N SER A 328 -9.76 20.70 -5.78
CA SER A 328 -10.82 21.66 -5.45
C SER A 328 -11.19 22.51 -6.67
N GLY A 329 -12.39 23.10 -6.66
CA GLY A 329 -12.81 24.07 -7.68
C GLY A 329 -13.33 23.46 -8.98
N LEU A 330 -13.81 22.20 -8.96
CA LEU A 330 -14.42 21.54 -10.12
C LEU A 330 -15.94 21.78 -10.21
N ASP A 331 -16.53 22.60 -9.35
CA ASP A 331 -17.96 22.90 -9.45
C ASP A 331 -18.32 23.43 -10.83
N GLY A 332 -19.38 22.90 -11.43
CA GLY A 332 -19.80 23.30 -12.77
C GLY A 332 -20.41 22.17 -13.58
N VAL A 333 -20.77 22.49 -14.83
CA VAL A 333 -21.34 21.52 -15.76
C VAL A 333 -20.30 21.14 -16.82
N TYR A 334 -20.13 19.83 -17.02
CA TYR A 334 -19.10 19.28 -17.88
C TYR A 334 -19.64 18.18 -18.79
N TYR A 335 -18.96 18.00 -19.90
CA TYR A 335 -18.87 16.75 -20.62
C TYR A 335 -17.66 15.96 -20.09
N ILE A 336 -17.81 14.68 -19.82
CA ILE A 336 -16.78 13.83 -19.22
C ILE A 336 -16.30 12.83 -20.28
N LYS A 337 -15.11 13.08 -20.84
CA LYS A 337 -14.59 12.39 -22.02
C LYS A 337 -13.56 11.33 -21.67
N ASN A 338 -13.74 10.10 -22.12
CA ASN A 338 -12.81 9.01 -21.88
C ASN A 338 -11.52 9.14 -22.70
N ALA A 339 -10.37 9.01 -22.07
CA ALA A 339 -9.07 9.18 -22.72
C ALA A 339 -8.69 8.04 -23.68
N ASN A 340 -9.29 6.85 -23.55
CA ASN A 340 -9.03 5.72 -24.43
C ASN A 340 -9.83 5.77 -25.72
N SER A 341 -11.10 6.12 -25.62
CA SER A 341 -12.05 6.05 -26.72
C SER A 341 -12.33 7.40 -27.39
N GLY A 342 -12.08 8.51 -26.67
CA GLY A 342 -12.54 9.84 -27.05
C GLY A 342 -14.06 10.03 -26.97
N LYS A 343 -14.79 9.04 -26.42
CA LYS A 343 -16.23 9.11 -26.21
C LYS A 343 -16.57 9.70 -24.86
N TYR A 344 -17.84 10.01 -24.65
CA TYR A 344 -18.30 10.74 -23.48
C TYR A 344 -19.15 9.86 -22.57
N LEU A 345 -19.06 10.08 -21.28
CA LEU A 345 -19.98 9.53 -20.31
C LEU A 345 -21.41 9.91 -20.72
N ASP A 346 -22.33 8.97 -20.66
CA ASP A 346 -23.64 9.09 -21.26
C ASP A 346 -24.67 8.27 -20.47
N ILE A 347 -25.83 8.87 -20.23
CA ILE A 347 -26.98 8.17 -19.66
C ILE A 347 -27.79 7.56 -20.79
N VAL A 348 -27.96 6.25 -20.78
CA VAL A 348 -28.66 5.51 -21.85
C VAL A 348 -29.99 6.16 -22.19
N ASN A 349 -30.17 6.50 -23.48
CA ASN A 349 -31.36 7.15 -24.02
C ASN A 349 -31.73 8.49 -23.35
N GLY A 350 -30.85 9.11 -22.58
CA GLY A 350 -31.15 10.34 -21.81
C GLY A 350 -32.30 10.16 -20.81
N SER A 351 -32.55 8.95 -20.36
CA SER A 351 -33.59 8.62 -19.40
C SER A 351 -33.37 9.34 -18.06
N SER A 352 -34.46 9.72 -17.39
CA SER A 352 -34.41 10.27 -16.03
C SER A 352 -34.77 9.24 -14.95
N SER A 353 -35.01 7.99 -15.34
CA SER A 353 -35.45 6.92 -14.41
C SER A 353 -34.28 6.38 -13.59
N ASP A 354 -34.58 5.98 -12.36
CA ASP A 354 -33.63 5.29 -11.50
C ASP A 354 -33.24 3.93 -12.11
N GLY A 355 -31.98 3.52 -11.89
CA GLY A 355 -31.42 2.30 -12.47
C GLY A 355 -31.02 2.41 -13.94
N THR A 356 -31.17 3.60 -14.57
CA THR A 356 -30.70 3.79 -15.94
C THR A 356 -29.19 3.63 -16.02
N ASN A 357 -28.72 2.82 -16.97
CA ASN A 357 -27.31 2.51 -17.11
C ASN A 357 -26.47 3.72 -17.54
N VAL A 358 -25.24 3.78 -17.06
CA VAL A 358 -24.21 4.70 -17.51
C VAL A 358 -23.29 3.98 -18.49
N GLN A 359 -23.12 4.58 -19.66
CA GLN A 359 -22.31 4.07 -20.76
C GLN A 359 -21.33 5.12 -21.27
N GLN A 360 -20.50 4.78 -22.23
CA GLN A 360 -19.85 5.76 -23.10
C GLN A 360 -20.56 5.83 -24.44
N TYR A 361 -20.64 7.03 -25.01
CA TYR A 361 -21.22 7.24 -26.34
C TYR A 361 -20.49 8.36 -27.08
N GLN A 362 -20.57 8.34 -28.44
CA GLN A 362 -20.02 9.45 -29.22
C GLN A 362 -20.68 10.77 -28.82
N TYR A 363 -19.95 11.87 -28.95
CA TYR A 363 -20.46 13.19 -28.64
C TYR A 363 -21.73 13.52 -29.44
N ASN A 364 -22.78 13.94 -28.75
CA ASN A 364 -24.03 14.40 -29.37
C ASN A 364 -24.60 15.68 -28.74
N GLY A 365 -23.91 16.21 -27.70
CA GLY A 365 -24.26 17.47 -27.05
C GLY A 365 -25.54 17.44 -26.21
N SER A 366 -26.21 16.29 -26.11
CA SER A 366 -27.50 16.14 -25.41
C SER A 366 -27.32 16.26 -23.88
N ASN A 367 -28.45 16.37 -23.18
CA ASN A 367 -28.44 16.37 -21.70
C ASN A 367 -28.06 15.01 -21.11
N ALA A 368 -28.07 13.93 -21.89
CA ALA A 368 -27.55 12.63 -21.49
C ALA A 368 -26.04 12.66 -21.18
N GLN A 369 -25.32 13.61 -21.78
CA GLN A 369 -23.86 13.73 -21.68
C GLN A 369 -23.40 14.90 -20.82
N LYS A 370 -24.34 15.67 -20.24
CA LYS A 370 -23.99 16.81 -19.36
C LYS A 370 -24.13 16.42 -17.90
N PHE A 371 -23.08 16.65 -17.15
CA PHE A 371 -23.01 16.33 -15.73
C PHE A 371 -22.59 17.53 -14.92
N LYS A 372 -23.32 17.80 -13.84
CA LYS A 372 -22.97 18.86 -12.88
C LYS A 372 -22.18 18.26 -11.74
N LEU A 373 -20.94 18.72 -11.55
CA LEU A 373 -20.14 18.41 -10.40
C LEU A 373 -20.49 19.37 -9.25
N VAL A 374 -20.75 18.82 -8.08
CA VAL A 374 -21.06 19.55 -6.86
C VAL A 374 -20.16 19.05 -5.74
N ASN A 375 -19.33 19.93 -5.21
CA ASN A 375 -18.45 19.62 -4.08
C ASN A 375 -19.28 19.43 -2.80
N ASP A 376 -18.99 18.38 -2.03
CA ASP A 376 -19.66 18.11 -0.74
C ASP A 376 -18.92 18.68 0.48
N GLY A 377 -17.80 19.39 0.26
CA GLY A 377 -16.98 19.98 1.32
C GLY A 377 -15.97 19.05 1.99
N ASN A 378 -16.00 17.74 1.68
CA ASN A 378 -15.13 16.72 2.29
C ASN A 378 -14.16 16.07 1.28
N GLY A 379 -13.92 16.76 0.15
CA GLY A 379 -13.05 16.26 -0.90
C GLY A 379 -13.72 15.31 -1.88
N TYR A 380 -15.02 15.16 -1.79
CA TYR A 380 -15.82 14.39 -2.73
C TYR A 380 -16.73 15.30 -3.55
N TYR A 381 -17.13 14.80 -4.70
CA TYR A 381 -18.08 15.43 -5.59
C TYR A 381 -19.24 14.48 -5.86
N SER A 382 -20.43 15.04 -5.95
CA SER A 382 -21.56 14.39 -6.59
C SER A 382 -21.56 14.72 -8.07
N ILE A 383 -21.92 13.76 -8.93
CA ILE A 383 -21.98 13.90 -10.38
C ILE A 383 -23.46 13.85 -10.78
N LEU A 384 -24.12 15.00 -10.84
CA LEU A 384 -25.56 15.10 -11.10
C LEU A 384 -25.85 15.14 -12.60
N THR A 385 -26.91 14.43 -13.03
CA THR A 385 -27.27 14.24 -14.45
C THR A 385 -28.21 15.32 -14.96
N ALA A 386 -27.90 15.94 -16.08
CA ALA A 386 -28.72 16.99 -16.66
C ALA A 386 -30.03 16.46 -17.25
N CYS A 387 -30.07 15.21 -17.74
CA CYS A 387 -31.30 14.57 -18.24
C CYS A 387 -32.37 14.40 -17.15
N SER A 388 -31.98 14.26 -15.90
CA SER A 388 -32.88 14.27 -14.73
C SER A 388 -33.21 15.67 -14.20
N LYS A 389 -32.73 16.74 -14.87
CA LYS A 389 -32.75 18.11 -14.34
C LYS A 389 -32.02 18.24 -13.01
N TYR A 390 -30.93 17.49 -12.87
CA TYR A 390 -30.06 17.42 -11.68
C TYR A 390 -30.75 16.85 -10.42
N LYS A 391 -31.84 16.09 -10.58
CA LYS A 391 -32.52 15.40 -9.47
C LYS A 391 -31.92 14.02 -9.18
N SER A 392 -31.17 13.45 -10.14
CA SER A 392 -30.45 12.18 -10.00
C SER A 392 -28.95 12.40 -10.19
N GLY A 393 -28.18 11.45 -9.68
CA GLY A 393 -26.73 11.42 -9.84
C GLY A 393 -26.21 10.10 -10.37
N VAL A 394 -24.97 10.11 -10.79
CA VAL A 394 -24.19 8.90 -11.05
C VAL A 394 -24.07 8.14 -9.72
N ASP A 395 -24.25 6.84 -9.77
CA ASP A 395 -24.45 5.98 -8.59
C ASP A 395 -23.79 4.63 -8.80
N VAL A 396 -23.11 4.15 -7.75
CA VAL A 396 -22.57 2.78 -7.71
C VAL A 396 -23.69 1.83 -7.31
N SER A 397 -24.14 1.02 -8.24
CA SER A 397 -25.31 0.16 -8.09
C SER A 397 -25.23 -0.75 -6.86
N GLY A 398 -26.34 -0.78 -6.09
CA GLY A 398 -26.48 -1.69 -4.95
C GLY A 398 -25.44 -1.47 -3.84
N TRP A 399 -24.81 -0.30 -3.76
CA TRP A 399 -23.75 -0.02 -2.79
C TRP A 399 -22.57 -0.99 -2.91
N GLY A 400 -22.34 -1.53 -4.11
CA GLY A 400 -21.30 -2.53 -4.35
C GLY A 400 -19.90 -1.96 -4.20
N THR A 401 -18.98 -2.78 -3.67
CA THR A 401 -17.57 -2.41 -3.47
C THR A 401 -16.63 -3.16 -4.43
N SER A 402 -17.13 -4.21 -5.09
CA SER A 402 -16.33 -5.10 -5.94
C SER A 402 -16.09 -4.55 -7.33
N ASN A 403 -15.02 -5.05 -7.97
CA ASN A 403 -14.78 -4.82 -9.40
C ASN A 403 -15.95 -5.35 -10.25
N GLY A 404 -16.31 -4.60 -11.27
CA GLY A 404 -17.45 -4.91 -12.15
C GLY A 404 -18.79 -4.45 -11.61
N THR A 405 -18.88 -3.84 -10.42
CA THR A 405 -20.12 -3.22 -9.95
C THR A 405 -20.56 -2.16 -10.94
N ASN A 406 -21.82 -2.25 -11.37
CA ASN A 406 -22.34 -1.35 -12.39
C ASN A 406 -22.43 0.10 -11.92
N ILE A 407 -22.23 1.03 -12.84
CA ILE A 407 -22.51 2.45 -12.62
C ILE A 407 -23.85 2.77 -13.31
N GLN A 408 -24.73 3.40 -12.55
CA GLN A 408 -26.08 3.75 -12.96
C GLN A 408 -26.42 5.19 -12.63
N GLN A 409 -27.57 5.66 -13.08
CA GLN A 409 -28.21 6.85 -12.56
C GLN A 409 -29.21 6.46 -11.49
N TRP A 410 -29.26 7.21 -10.40
CA TRP A 410 -30.24 7.04 -9.32
C TRP A 410 -30.64 8.37 -8.72
N SER A 411 -31.88 8.46 -8.21
CA SER A 411 -32.35 9.63 -7.45
C SER A 411 -31.33 10.07 -6.42
N TYR A 412 -30.98 11.36 -6.41
CA TYR A 412 -29.91 11.86 -5.56
C TYR A 412 -30.33 11.87 -4.09
N HIS A 413 -29.58 11.14 -3.26
CA HIS A 413 -29.77 11.07 -1.82
C HIS A 413 -28.50 11.34 -1.02
N GLY A 414 -27.37 11.64 -1.70
CA GLY A 414 -26.11 12.04 -1.07
C GLY A 414 -25.37 10.95 -0.32
N GLY A 415 -25.73 9.68 -0.51
CA GLY A 415 -25.04 8.53 0.07
C GLY A 415 -23.64 8.32 -0.55
N ASP A 416 -22.84 7.43 0.07
CA ASP A 416 -21.48 7.18 -0.37
C ASP A 416 -21.39 6.56 -1.77
N CYS A 417 -22.42 5.84 -2.22
CA CYS A 417 -22.54 5.34 -3.59
C CYS A 417 -22.66 6.44 -4.66
N GLN A 418 -22.93 7.69 -4.26
CA GLN A 418 -23.06 8.85 -5.16
C GLN A 418 -21.95 9.88 -4.95
N LYS A 419 -20.84 9.47 -4.30
CA LYS A 419 -19.70 10.33 -4.03
C LYS A 419 -18.45 9.85 -4.72
N PHE A 420 -17.74 10.78 -5.36
CA PHE A 420 -16.59 10.51 -6.19
C PHE A 420 -15.45 11.47 -5.84
N GLN A 421 -14.22 10.94 -5.85
CA GLN A 421 -13.01 11.75 -5.70
C GLN A 421 -12.35 11.93 -7.07
N PHE A 422 -11.99 13.16 -7.41
CA PHE A 422 -11.30 13.48 -8.66
C PHE A 422 -9.82 13.64 -8.39
N VAL A 423 -9.02 12.68 -8.85
CA VAL A 423 -7.57 12.69 -8.71
C VAL A 423 -6.94 13.08 -10.05
N LYS A 424 -6.17 14.15 -10.07
CA LYS A 424 -5.54 14.66 -11.30
C LYS A 424 -4.45 13.71 -11.77
N SER A 425 -4.43 13.42 -13.08
CA SER A 425 -3.44 12.60 -13.77
C SER A 425 -3.07 13.25 -15.11
N GLY A 426 -2.04 14.10 -15.10
CA GLY A 426 -1.76 15.00 -16.23
C GLY A 426 -2.91 15.96 -16.48
N ASP A 427 -3.43 16.01 -17.69
CA ASP A 427 -4.62 16.81 -18.06
C ASP A 427 -5.95 16.09 -17.82
N ALA A 428 -5.90 14.81 -17.46
CA ALA A 428 -7.08 13.97 -17.18
C ALA A 428 -7.29 13.81 -15.66
N TYR A 429 -8.39 13.12 -15.32
CA TYR A 429 -8.76 12.77 -13.97
C TYR A 429 -9.04 11.27 -13.86
N ILE A 430 -8.64 10.68 -12.73
CA ILE A 430 -9.15 9.40 -12.24
C ILE A 430 -10.39 9.74 -11.40
N ILE A 431 -11.55 9.23 -11.75
CA ILE A 431 -12.80 9.47 -11.00
C ILE A 431 -13.03 8.27 -10.08
N LYS A 432 -12.56 8.39 -8.86
CA LYS A 432 -12.59 7.31 -7.85
C LYS A 432 -13.92 7.26 -7.12
N THR A 433 -14.40 6.05 -6.83
CA THR A 433 -15.68 5.83 -6.13
C THR A 433 -15.49 5.80 -4.62
N LYS A 434 -16.28 6.56 -3.86
CA LYS A 434 -16.22 6.52 -2.39
C LYS A 434 -16.64 5.15 -1.85
N MET A 435 -17.57 4.46 -2.52
CA MET A 435 -18.00 3.12 -2.14
C MET A 435 -16.86 2.10 -2.04
N SER A 436 -15.89 2.21 -2.93
CA SER A 436 -14.68 1.40 -2.87
C SER A 436 -13.62 1.99 -1.93
N ASN A 437 -13.93 2.99 -1.12
CA ASN A 437 -12.97 3.79 -0.36
C ASN A 437 -11.87 4.42 -1.25
N CYS A 438 -12.25 4.81 -2.47
CA CYS A 438 -11.37 5.41 -3.48
C CYS A 438 -10.31 4.45 -4.07
N TYR A 439 -10.52 3.13 -3.99
CA TYR A 439 -9.64 2.15 -4.67
C TYR A 439 -10.02 1.96 -6.11
N SER A 440 -11.31 1.85 -6.36
CA SER A 440 -11.84 1.71 -7.70
C SER A 440 -12.21 3.07 -8.27
N CYS A 441 -12.33 3.10 -9.57
CA CYS A 441 -12.70 4.28 -10.34
C CYS A 441 -13.70 3.92 -11.44
N LEU A 442 -14.23 4.92 -12.11
CA LEU A 442 -15.04 4.72 -13.31
C LEU A 442 -14.17 4.13 -14.43
N ASP A 443 -14.57 2.97 -14.91
CA ASP A 443 -13.87 2.16 -15.91
C ASP A 443 -14.78 1.87 -17.10
N VAL A 444 -14.31 2.14 -18.31
CA VAL A 444 -14.99 1.63 -19.51
C VAL A 444 -14.61 0.17 -19.66
N TYR A 445 -15.60 -0.71 -19.46
CA TYR A 445 -15.42 -2.15 -19.41
C TYR A 445 -14.65 -2.69 -20.64
N ALA A 446 -13.71 -3.59 -20.36
CA ALA A 446 -12.85 -4.25 -21.32
C ALA A 446 -12.06 -3.27 -22.24
N LYS A 447 -11.83 -2.03 -21.82
CA LYS A 447 -11.16 -0.98 -22.62
C LYS A 447 -11.83 -0.74 -23.96
N SER A 448 -13.15 -1.00 -24.04
CA SER A 448 -13.93 -0.88 -25.26
C SER A 448 -13.88 0.54 -25.83
N LYS A 449 -13.89 0.65 -27.15
CA LYS A 449 -14.05 1.92 -27.89
C LYS A 449 -15.42 2.05 -28.57
N ALA A 450 -16.32 1.08 -28.38
CA ALA A 450 -17.63 1.07 -28.97
C ALA A 450 -18.58 2.08 -28.31
N ASN A 451 -19.57 2.56 -29.08
CA ASN A 451 -20.74 3.23 -28.52
C ASN A 451 -21.53 2.22 -27.66
N GLY A 452 -22.09 2.66 -26.55
CA GLY A 452 -22.88 1.82 -25.68
C GLY A 452 -22.02 0.91 -24.77
N ALA A 453 -20.69 1.04 -24.77
CA ALA A 453 -19.87 0.28 -23.86
C ALA A 453 -20.15 0.67 -22.42
N ASN A 454 -20.31 -0.34 -21.57
CA ASN A 454 -20.66 -0.16 -20.17
C ASN A 454 -19.58 0.57 -19.38
N VAL A 455 -20.00 1.38 -18.42
CA VAL A 455 -19.12 1.94 -17.38
C VAL A 455 -19.39 1.22 -16.07
N SER A 456 -18.34 0.70 -15.48
CA SER A 456 -18.39 -0.01 -14.20
C SER A 456 -17.38 0.57 -13.23
N GLN A 457 -17.50 0.20 -11.98
CA GLN A 457 -16.46 0.39 -10.97
C GLN A 457 -15.40 -0.68 -11.16
N TRP A 458 -14.13 -0.30 -11.22
CA TRP A 458 -13.00 -1.22 -11.29
C TRP A 458 -11.78 -0.64 -10.62
N SER A 459 -10.95 -1.51 -9.99
CA SER A 459 -9.66 -1.10 -9.41
C SER A 459 -8.84 -0.32 -10.43
N TYR A 460 -8.18 0.75 -9.99
CA TYR A 460 -7.38 1.56 -10.89
C TYR A 460 -6.12 0.80 -11.33
N LEU A 461 -6.02 0.52 -12.63
CA LEU A 461 -4.94 -0.23 -13.27
C LEU A 461 -4.05 0.64 -14.16
N GLY A 462 -4.21 1.97 -14.12
CA GLY A 462 -3.43 2.90 -14.96
C GLY A 462 -3.82 2.93 -16.42
N GLY A 463 -4.92 2.28 -16.81
CA GLY A 463 -5.39 2.25 -18.19
C GLY A 463 -6.05 3.55 -18.63
N LYS A 464 -5.89 3.93 -19.91
CA LYS A 464 -6.56 5.11 -20.47
C LYS A 464 -8.09 5.02 -20.42
N ASN A 465 -8.66 3.82 -20.35
CA ASN A 465 -10.11 3.60 -20.17
C ASN A 465 -10.63 4.02 -18.79
N GLN A 466 -9.71 4.31 -17.85
CA GLN A 466 -9.98 4.79 -16.49
C GLN A 466 -9.62 6.27 -16.31
N LEU A 467 -9.21 6.95 -17.38
CA LEU A 467 -8.86 8.37 -17.38
C LEU A 467 -9.92 9.18 -18.13
N TRP A 468 -10.26 10.35 -17.56
CA TRP A 468 -11.36 11.17 -18.05
C TRP A 468 -10.96 12.63 -18.11
N TYR A 469 -11.22 13.29 -19.24
CA TYR A 469 -11.10 14.74 -19.39
C TYR A 469 -12.40 15.42 -19.00
N LEU A 470 -12.32 16.56 -18.36
CA LEU A 470 -13.46 17.42 -18.02
C LEU A 470 -13.52 18.60 -19.01
N GLU A 471 -14.47 18.58 -19.92
CA GLU A 471 -14.72 19.66 -20.87
C GLU A 471 -15.91 20.49 -20.40
N LYS A 472 -15.74 21.79 -20.07
CA LYS A 472 -16.85 22.63 -19.61
C LYS A 472 -17.93 22.74 -20.67
N ALA A 473 -19.17 22.45 -20.28
CA ALA A 473 -20.32 22.73 -21.13
C ALA A 473 -20.57 24.25 -21.11
N SER A 474 -20.38 24.92 -22.25
CA SER A 474 -20.66 26.35 -22.38
C SER A 474 -22.13 26.64 -22.03
N SER A 475 -22.36 27.62 -21.15
CA SER A 475 -23.69 28.22 -20.99
C SER A 475 -24.02 28.92 -22.30
N SER A 476 -25.03 28.46 -23.04
CA SER A 476 -25.60 29.23 -24.14
C SER A 476 -26.25 30.48 -23.54
N SER A 477 -25.54 31.60 -23.53
CA SER A 477 -26.17 32.90 -23.39
C SER A 477 -27.01 33.13 -24.62
N SER A 478 -28.33 33.03 -24.52
CA SER A 478 -29.25 33.49 -25.52
C SER A 478 -29.12 35.01 -25.62
N SER A 479 -28.30 35.49 -26.56
CA SER A 479 -28.37 36.86 -27.00
C SER A 479 -29.59 37.00 -27.87
N SER A 480 -30.68 37.49 -27.30
CA SER A 480 -31.82 38.04 -28.08
C SER A 480 -31.33 39.33 -28.74
N SER A 481 -30.97 39.23 -30.03
CA SER A 481 -30.84 40.41 -30.88
C SER A 481 -32.23 40.91 -31.20
N GLY A 482 -32.67 41.92 -30.49
CA GLY A 482 -33.82 42.72 -30.86
C GLY A 482 -33.47 43.59 -32.08
N SER A 483 -33.96 43.24 -33.21
CA SER A 483 -34.01 44.16 -34.38
C SER A 483 -35.14 45.13 -34.19
N SER A 484 -34.82 46.38 -33.86
CA SER A 484 -35.73 47.52 -33.99
C SER A 484 -35.73 47.96 -35.47
N SER A 485 -36.81 47.74 -36.18
CA SER A 485 -37.10 48.46 -37.41
C SER A 485 -37.89 49.71 -37.11
N SER A 486 -37.28 50.84 -37.37
CA SER A 486 -37.93 52.14 -37.44
C SER A 486 -38.29 52.47 -38.87
N SER A 487 -39.49 52.82 -39.09
CA SER A 487 -39.92 53.73 -40.17
C SER A 487 -41.12 54.51 -39.71
#